data_ddcbdfc321bb18ca548fd2738e1fd883
#
_entry.id   ddcbdfc321bb18ca548fd2738e1fd883
#
_cell.length_a   1.000
_cell.length_b   1.000
_cell.length_c   1.000
_cell.angle_alpha   90.00
_cell.angle_beta   90.00
_cell.angle_gamma   90.00
#
_symmetry.space_group_name_H-M   'P 1'
#
loop_
_entity.id
_entity.type
_entity.pdbx_description
1 polymer ?
#
loop_
_entity_poly.entity_id
_entity_poly.type
_entity_poly.pdbx_seq_one_letter_code
_entity_poly.pdbx_strand_id
1 'polypeptide(L)'
;MSSIRQVRPGHYGALGVEPSASQRQIESAFHAWTARWRAGEAGAEAYRRAESAYHVLSDPGTRARHDRQLGLVAHPAWAAGCDRAVSDCIRRALLELEQGRAGRARQLLDRAVTLAPEDPRARSYLALALARTGGCLHDADRHGRYAVERQPREAAFIFNLAEVYATAGLRARACATRMRGWHAVAASLLERRRRL
;
A
#
# COMPACT_ATOMS: atom_id res chain seq x y z
N MET A 1 41.10 14.25 -1.27
CA MET A 1 39.68 14.54 -1.40
C MET A 1 38.93 13.52 -0.55
N SER A 2 38.54 13.89 0.66
CA SER A 2 37.93 12.99 1.65
C SER A 2 36.48 12.74 1.27
N SER A 3 36.17 11.51 0.83
CA SER A 3 34.77 11.04 0.70
C SER A 3 34.14 11.10 2.09
N ILE A 4 33.25 12.05 2.29
CA ILE A 4 32.32 12.05 3.42
C ILE A 4 31.55 10.73 3.34
N ARG A 5 31.88 9.78 4.22
CA ARG A 5 31.06 8.58 4.43
C ARG A 5 29.68 9.04 4.86
N GLN A 6 28.75 9.13 3.92
CA GLN A 6 27.33 9.32 4.27
C GLN A 6 26.94 8.18 5.21
N VAL A 7 26.54 8.53 6.43
CA VAL A 7 26.04 7.57 7.41
C VAL A 7 24.75 7.00 6.85
N ARG A 8 24.82 5.79 6.34
CA ARG A 8 23.66 5.07 5.81
C ARG A 8 22.82 4.57 6.98
N PRO A 9 21.56 4.97 7.09
CA PRO A 9 20.75 4.64 8.27
C PRO A 9 20.33 3.17 8.30
N GLY A 10 20.44 2.54 9.47
CA GLY A 10 19.82 1.26 9.81
C GLY A 10 20.15 0.12 8.84
N HIS A 11 19.12 -0.50 8.29
CA HIS A 11 19.25 -1.66 7.39
C HIS A 11 19.96 -1.33 6.07
N TYR A 12 19.84 -0.10 5.55
CA TYR A 12 20.58 0.33 4.36
C TYR A 12 22.09 0.30 4.59
N GLY A 13 22.53 0.74 5.77
CA GLY A 13 23.95 0.68 6.16
C GLY A 13 24.45 -0.75 6.34
N ALA A 14 23.66 -1.62 6.94
CA ALA A 14 24.01 -3.02 7.14
C ALA A 14 24.17 -3.79 5.82
N LEU A 15 23.33 -3.50 4.83
CA LEU A 15 23.42 -4.11 3.50
C LEU A 15 24.43 -3.39 2.58
N GLY A 16 24.84 -2.16 2.92
CA GLY A 16 25.80 -1.38 2.14
C GLY A 16 25.20 -0.67 0.92
N VAL A 17 23.87 -0.43 0.92
CA VAL A 17 23.15 0.24 -0.16
C VAL A 17 22.62 1.61 0.26
N GLU A 18 22.27 2.45 -0.71
CA GLU A 18 21.63 3.73 -0.45
C GLU A 18 20.11 3.57 -0.24
N PRO A 19 19.43 4.49 0.48
CA PRO A 19 17.98 4.48 0.59
C PRO A 19 17.25 4.56 -0.76
N SER A 20 17.89 5.09 -1.79
CA SER A 20 17.41 5.15 -3.17
C SER A 20 17.60 3.86 -3.97
N ALA A 21 18.24 2.84 -3.39
CA ALA A 21 18.57 1.62 -4.11
C ALA A 21 17.32 0.91 -4.66
N SER A 22 17.42 0.48 -5.91
CA SER A 22 16.41 -0.36 -6.57
C SER A 22 16.37 -1.76 -5.95
N GLN A 23 15.28 -2.49 -6.20
CA GLN A 23 15.14 -3.88 -5.76
C GLN A 23 16.31 -4.77 -6.23
N ARG A 24 16.73 -4.61 -7.49
CA ARG A 24 17.89 -5.34 -8.05
C ARG A 24 19.20 -5.03 -7.33
N GLN A 25 19.40 -3.78 -6.92
CA GLN A 25 20.60 -3.39 -6.17
C GLN A 25 20.61 -3.99 -4.77
N ILE A 26 19.45 -4.08 -4.11
CA ILE A 26 19.29 -4.74 -2.81
C ILE A 26 19.61 -6.23 -2.92
N GLU A 27 19.06 -6.91 -3.92
CA GLU A 27 19.32 -8.33 -4.20
C GLU A 27 20.80 -8.58 -4.53
N SER A 28 21.38 -7.77 -5.41
CA SER A 28 22.80 -7.86 -5.78
C SER A 28 23.72 -7.65 -4.58
N ALA A 29 23.43 -6.69 -3.71
CA ALA A 29 24.19 -6.45 -2.49
C ALA A 29 24.12 -7.65 -1.53
N PHE A 30 22.96 -8.26 -1.37
CA PHE A 30 22.83 -9.46 -0.53
C PHE A 30 23.55 -10.66 -1.11
N HIS A 31 23.50 -10.87 -2.44
CA HIS A 31 24.31 -11.90 -3.11
C HIS A 31 25.82 -11.70 -2.89
N ALA A 32 26.29 -10.47 -2.95
CA ALA A 32 27.70 -10.16 -2.63
C ALA A 32 28.05 -10.48 -1.17
N TRP A 33 27.16 -10.20 -0.22
CA TRP A 33 27.34 -10.61 1.17
C TRP A 33 27.39 -12.13 1.35
N THR A 34 26.52 -12.86 0.65
CA THR A 34 26.48 -14.34 0.68
C THR A 34 27.77 -14.93 0.10
N ALA A 35 28.31 -14.37 -0.98
CA ALA A 35 29.57 -14.80 -1.58
C ALA A 35 30.74 -14.60 -0.62
N ARG A 36 30.84 -13.42 0.01
CA ARG A 36 31.88 -13.11 1.00
C ARG A 36 31.80 -14.00 2.24
N TRP A 37 30.60 -14.30 2.71
CA TRP A 37 30.38 -15.25 3.81
C TRP A 37 30.89 -16.65 3.45
N ARG A 38 30.56 -17.15 2.27
CA ARG A 38 31.01 -18.46 1.78
C ARG A 38 32.52 -18.53 1.59
N ALA A 39 33.16 -17.43 1.23
CA ALA A 39 34.62 -17.32 1.10
C ALA A 39 35.34 -17.17 2.45
N GLY A 40 34.62 -17.08 3.57
CA GLY A 40 35.21 -16.82 4.89
C GLY A 40 35.67 -15.39 5.12
N GLU A 41 35.34 -14.48 4.21
CA GLU A 41 35.75 -13.05 4.24
C GLU A 41 34.84 -12.18 5.12
N ALA A 42 33.67 -12.69 5.50
CA ALA A 42 32.71 -11.97 6.33
C ALA A 42 32.46 -12.71 7.65
N GLY A 43 32.47 -12.00 8.76
CA GLY A 43 32.14 -12.56 10.07
C GLY A 43 30.64 -12.89 10.18
N ALA A 44 30.31 -13.92 10.98
CA ALA A 44 28.95 -14.42 11.18
C ALA A 44 27.95 -13.32 11.62
N GLU A 45 28.39 -12.40 12.47
CA GLU A 45 27.53 -11.31 12.96
C GLU A 45 27.24 -10.27 11.89
N ALA A 46 28.24 -9.94 11.05
CA ALA A 46 28.07 -9.02 9.95
C ALA A 46 27.12 -9.60 8.89
N TYR A 47 27.24 -10.91 8.59
CA TYR A 47 26.34 -11.59 7.67
C TYR A 47 24.90 -11.62 8.21
N ARG A 48 24.69 -11.96 9.49
CA ARG A 48 23.34 -11.95 10.12
C ARG A 48 22.69 -10.56 10.05
N ARG A 49 23.48 -9.49 10.24
CA ARG A 49 22.97 -8.12 10.08
C ARG A 49 22.57 -7.82 8.64
N ALA A 50 23.35 -8.25 7.66
CA ALA A 50 23.02 -8.08 6.25
C ALA A 50 21.79 -8.90 5.83
N GLU A 51 21.66 -10.12 6.35
CA GLU A 51 20.49 -10.99 6.15
C GLU A 51 19.20 -10.37 6.71
N SER A 52 19.23 -9.91 7.95
CA SER A 52 18.11 -9.19 8.57
C SER A 52 17.74 -7.93 7.77
N ALA A 53 18.74 -7.19 7.31
CA ALA A 53 18.51 -6.02 6.47
C ALA A 53 17.88 -6.38 5.12
N TYR A 54 18.31 -7.47 4.50
CA TYR A 54 17.72 -7.96 3.27
C TYR A 54 16.23 -8.34 3.46
N HIS A 55 15.88 -9.05 4.52
CA HIS A 55 14.48 -9.40 4.83
C HIS A 55 13.58 -8.16 4.96
N VAL A 56 14.09 -7.09 5.55
CA VAL A 56 13.33 -5.84 5.69
C VAL A 56 13.25 -5.06 4.37
N LEU A 57 14.34 -5.00 3.61
CA LEU A 57 14.44 -4.15 2.42
C LEU A 57 13.96 -4.83 1.13
N SER A 58 13.93 -6.17 1.09
CA SER A 58 13.48 -6.94 -0.10
C SER A 58 11.97 -6.96 -0.27
N ASP A 59 11.20 -6.88 0.80
CA ASP A 59 9.74 -6.74 0.72
C ASP A 59 9.34 -5.27 0.69
N PRO A 60 8.59 -4.83 -0.33
CA PRO A 60 8.17 -3.44 -0.46
C PRO A 60 7.39 -2.89 0.75
N GLY A 61 6.61 -3.73 1.41
CA GLY A 61 5.79 -3.32 2.56
C GLY A 61 6.61 -3.07 3.82
N THR A 62 7.55 -3.97 4.13
CA THR A 62 8.46 -3.82 5.28
C THR A 62 9.43 -2.66 5.06
N ARG A 63 9.93 -2.50 3.83
CA ARG A 63 10.79 -1.37 3.46
C ARG A 63 10.05 -0.03 3.61
N ALA A 64 8.84 0.10 3.08
CA ALA A 64 8.05 1.33 3.21
C ALA A 64 7.74 1.69 4.69
N ARG A 65 7.56 0.69 5.56
CA ARG A 65 7.42 0.90 6.99
C ARG A 65 8.72 1.39 7.62
N HIS A 66 9.85 0.79 7.26
CA HIS A 66 11.17 1.18 7.73
C HIS A 66 11.52 2.61 7.28
N ASP A 67 11.26 2.96 6.02
CA ASP A 67 11.51 4.29 5.48
C ASP A 67 10.70 5.37 6.21
N ARG A 68 9.44 5.10 6.53
CA ARG A 68 8.62 5.99 7.35
C ARG A 68 9.16 6.19 8.75
N GLN A 69 9.67 5.14 9.40
CA GLN A 69 10.28 5.24 10.72
C GLN A 69 11.55 6.09 10.71
N LEU A 70 12.29 6.08 9.59
CA LEU A 70 13.47 6.90 9.38
C LEU A 70 13.17 8.31 8.87
N GLY A 71 11.89 8.66 8.62
CA GLY A 71 11.50 9.93 8.02
C GLY A 71 12.00 10.12 6.58
N LEU A 72 12.32 9.02 5.88
CA LEU A 72 12.81 9.07 4.50
C LEU A 72 11.63 9.28 3.54
N VAL A 73 11.82 10.25 2.64
CA VAL A 73 10.90 10.43 1.51
C VAL A 73 11.20 9.34 0.46
N ALA A 74 10.16 8.65 -0.01
CA ALA A 74 10.32 7.61 -1.02
C ALA A 74 11.01 8.16 -2.29
N HIS A 75 12.10 7.52 -2.72
CA HIS A 75 12.79 7.90 -3.95
C HIS A 75 11.89 7.66 -5.18
N PRO A 76 11.87 8.54 -6.22
CA PRO A 76 10.98 8.41 -7.38
C PRO A 76 10.97 7.03 -8.06
N ALA A 77 12.12 6.39 -8.22
CA ALA A 77 12.21 5.06 -8.81
C ALA A 77 11.59 3.96 -7.93
N TRP A 78 11.68 4.12 -6.60
CA TRP A 78 11.04 3.25 -5.62
C TRP A 78 9.54 3.54 -5.53
N ALA A 79 9.14 4.83 -5.52
CA ALA A 79 7.73 5.24 -5.51
C ALA A 79 6.97 4.65 -6.71
N ALA A 80 7.55 4.72 -7.92
CA ALA A 80 6.97 4.09 -9.11
C ALA A 80 6.81 2.56 -8.99
N GLY A 81 7.75 1.88 -8.32
CA GLY A 81 7.65 0.46 -8.01
C GLY A 81 6.54 0.15 -7.00
N CYS A 82 6.40 0.98 -5.97
CA CYS A 82 5.32 0.90 -4.98
C CYS A 82 3.96 1.13 -5.63
N ASP A 83 3.80 2.16 -6.47
CA ASP A 83 2.54 2.46 -7.15
C ASP A 83 2.08 1.30 -8.03
N ARG A 84 3.00 0.65 -8.73
CA ARG A 84 2.70 -0.55 -9.52
C ARG A 84 2.28 -1.71 -8.63
N ALA A 85 3.00 -1.98 -7.55
CA ALA A 85 2.66 -3.04 -6.60
C ALA A 85 1.30 -2.81 -5.93
N VAL A 86 0.99 -1.57 -5.55
CA VAL A 86 -0.32 -1.17 -5.00
C VAL A 86 -1.43 -1.40 -6.03
N SER A 87 -1.23 -0.94 -7.27
CA SER A 87 -2.20 -1.11 -8.36
C SER A 87 -2.43 -2.59 -8.69
N ASP A 88 -1.39 -3.42 -8.65
CA ASP A 88 -1.51 -4.86 -8.85
C ASP A 88 -2.26 -5.55 -7.70
N CYS A 89 -2.01 -5.16 -6.45
CA CYS A 89 -2.75 -5.65 -5.30
C CYS A 89 -4.24 -5.27 -5.40
N ILE A 90 -4.55 -4.02 -5.74
CA ILE A 90 -5.94 -3.57 -5.89
C ILE A 90 -6.63 -4.33 -7.03
N ARG A 91 -6.00 -4.45 -8.19
CA ARG A 91 -6.58 -5.17 -9.35
C ARG A 91 -6.91 -6.62 -9.00
N ARG A 92 -5.97 -7.34 -8.36
CA ARG A 92 -6.20 -8.73 -7.92
C ARG A 92 -7.29 -8.81 -6.87
N ALA A 93 -7.33 -7.87 -5.92
CA ALA A 93 -8.36 -7.84 -4.90
C ALA A 93 -9.76 -7.61 -5.48
N LEU A 94 -9.90 -6.80 -6.52
CA LEU A 94 -11.16 -6.61 -7.22
C LEU A 94 -11.67 -7.92 -7.84
N LEU A 95 -10.79 -8.67 -8.50
CA LEU A 95 -11.13 -10.00 -9.05
C LEU A 95 -11.57 -10.97 -7.94
N GLU A 96 -10.91 -10.94 -6.78
CA GLU A 96 -11.30 -11.76 -5.63
C GLU A 96 -12.67 -11.34 -5.05
N LEU A 97 -12.96 -10.02 -5.02
CA LEU A 97 -14.26 -9.50 -4.58
C LEU A 97 -15.40 -9.89 -5.54
N GLU A 98 -15.16 -9.84 -6.86
CA GLU A 98 -16.11 -10.27 -7.88
C GLU A 98 -16.44 -11.76 -7.76
N GLN A 99 -15.44 -12.55 -7.37
CA GLN A 99 -15.60 -14.00 -7.16
C GLN A 99 -16.12 -14.35 -5.76
N GLY A 100 -16.53 -13.37 -4.95
CA GLY A 100 -17.05 -13.57 -3.60
C GLY A 100 -16.00 -13.96 -2.56
N ARG A 101 -14.70 -13.96 -2.89
CA ARG A 101 -13.61 -14.34 -2.01
C ARG A 101 -13.07 -13.14 -1.19
N ALA A 102 -13.96 -12.51 -0.43
CA ALA A 102 -13.64 -11.29 0.32
C ALA A 102 -12.45 -11.42 1.29
N GLY A 103 -12.22 -12.61 1.86
CA GLY A 103 -11.07 -12.85 2.75
C GLY A 103 -9.71 -12.70 2.03
N ARG A 104 -9.58 -13.23 0.80
CA ARG A 104 -8.39 -13.05 -0.02
C ARG A 104 -8.21 -11.62 -0.49
N ALA A 105 -9.30 -10.98 -0.90
CA ALA A 105 -9.30 -9.57 -1.26
C ALA A 105 -8.79 -8.70 -0.11
N ARG A 106 -9.26 -8.97 1.12
CA ARG A 106 -8.81 -8.25 2.33
C ARG A 106 -7.30 -8.35 2.51
N GLN A 107 -6.70 -9.54 2.42
CA GLN A 107 -5.24 -9.73 2.56
C GLN A 107 -4.45 -8.90 1.53
N LEU A 108 -4.90 -8.88 0.27
CA LEU A 108 -4.28 -8.09 -0.79
C LEU A 108 -4.42 -6.58 -0.53
N LEU A 109 -5.57 -6.14 0.00
CA LEU A 109 -5.83 -4.73 0.29
C LEU A 109 -5.14 -4.25 1.57
N ASP A 110 -5.00 -5.09 2.58
CA ASP A 110 -4.15 -4.83 3.75
C ASP A 110 -2.71 -4.58 3.33
N ARG A 111 -2.20 -5.40 2.39
CA ARG A 111 -0.87 -5.19 1.80
C ARG A 111 -0.80 -3.88 1.01
N ALA A 112 -1.81 -3.56 0.19
CA ALA A 112 -1.86 -2.31 -0.58
C ALA A 112 -1.86 -1.08 0.35
N VAL A 113 -2.64 -1.09 1.43
CA VAL A 113 -2.66 -0.02 2.44
C VAL A 113 -1.35 0.06 3.22
N THR A 114 -0.66 -1.06 3.42
CA THR A 114 0.68 -1.06 4.04
C THR A 114 1.71 -0.38 3.13
N LEU A 115 1.65 -0.65 1.82
CA LEU A 115 2.53 -0.04 0.81
C LEU A 115 2.25 1.45 0.63
N ALA A 116 0.97 1.83 0.50
CA ALA A 116 0.52 3.21 0.30
C ALA A 116 -0.64 3.55 1.25
N PRO A 117 -0.34 3.94 2.50
CA PRO A 117 -1.36 4.24 3.50
C PRO A 117 -2.29 5.40 3.11
N GLU A 118 -1.83 6.27 2.24
CA GLU A 118 -2.58 7.45 1.79
C GLU A 118 -3.37 7.21 0.48
N ASP A 119 -3.27 6.00 -0.12
CA ASP A 119 -4.02 5.70 -1.34
C ASP A 119 -5.52 5.50 -1.03
N PRO A 120 -6.40 6.40 -1.50
CA PRO A 120 -7.83 6.32 -1.19
C PRO A 120 -8.49 5.11 -1.86
N ARG A 121 -7.96 4.61 -3.00
CA ARG A 121 -8.47 3.42 -3.69
C ARG A 121 -8.29 2.18 -2.81
N ALA A 122 -7.06 1.96 -2.32
CA ALA A 122 -6.75 0.83 -1.45
C ALA A 122 -7.63 0.84 -0.19
N ARG A 123 -7.80 2.01 0.43
CA ARG A 123 -8.64 2.16 1.61
C ARG A 123 -10.13 1.93 1.32
N SER A 124 -10.64 2.46 0.21
CA SER A 124 -12.05 2.27 -0.17
C SER A 124 -12.41 0.80 -0.37
N TYR A 125 -11.56 0.06 -1.10
CA TYR A 125 -11.79 -1.36 -1.32
C TYR A 125 -11.52 -2.21 -0.08
N LEU A 126 -10.58 -1.81 0.79
CA LEU A 126 -10.38 -2.47 2.09
C LEU A 126 -11.62 -2.33 2.97
N ALA A 127 -12.25 -1.16 3.00
CA ALA A 127 -13.50 -0.95 3.71
C ALA A 127 -14.59 -1.94 3.25
N LEU A 128 -14.74 -2.11 1.93
CA LEU A 128 -15.68 -3.05 1.34
C LEU A 128 -15.35 -4.51 1.70
N ALA A 129 -14.07 -4.90 1.60
CA ALA A 129 -13.63 -6.25 1.95
C ALA A 129 -13.84 -6.55 3.45
N LEU A 130 -13.56 -5.60 4.33
CA LEU A 130 -13.84 -5.70 5.78
C LEU A 130 -15.34 -5.92 6.04
N ALA A 131 -16.20 -5.15 5.39
CA ALA A 131 -17.66 -5.30 5.54
C ALA A 131 -18.13 -6.68 5.09
N ARG A 132 -17.66 -7.17 3.94
CA ARG A 132 -18.03 -8.48 3.39
C ARG A 132 -17.46 -9.68 4.17
N THR A 133 -16.38 -9.48 4.92
CA THR A 133 -15.81 -10.52 5.80
C THR A 133 -16.38 -10.52 7.22
N GLY A 134 -17.36 -9.66 7.53
CA GLY A 134 -17.87 -9.50 8.89
C GLY A 134 -16.85 -8.86 9.84
N GLY A 135 -15.90 -8.08 9.31
CA GLY A 135 -14.91 -7.36 10.09
C GLY A 135 -15.52 -6.20 10.90
N CYS A 136 -14.67 -5.53 11.69
CA CYS A 136 -15.11 -4.42 12.53
C CYS A 136 -15.69 -3.27 11.69
N LEU A 137 -16.96 -2.92 11.94
CA LEU A 137 -17.63 -1.81 11.25
C LEU A 137 -16.89 -0.49 11.44
N HIS A 138 -16.32 -0.25 12.61
CA HIS A 138 -15.57 0.98 12.90
C HIS A 138 -14.37 1.13 11.96
N ASP A 139 -13.62 0.05 11.73
CA ASP A 139 -12.48 0.07 10.81
C ASP A 139 -12.92 0.24 9.36
N ALA A 140 -13.98 -0.46 8.95
CA ALA A 140 -14.55 -0.32 7.62
C ALA A 140 -15.06 1.12 7.37
N ASP A 141 -15.77 1.72 8.32
CA ASP A 141 -16.24 3.10 8.26
C ASP A 141 -15.06 4.08 8.16
N ARG A 142 -14.05 3.94 9.01
CA ARG A 142 -12.85 4.78 9.01
C ARG A 142 -12.14 4.77 7.65
N HIS A 143 -11.91 3.59 7.08
CA HIS A 143 -11.27 3.46 5.78
C HIS A 143 -12.13 4.01 4.64
N GLY A 144 -13.44 3.73 4.65
CA GLY A 144 -14.37 4.21 3.63
C GLY A 144 -14.53 5.74 3.65
N ARG A 145 -14.68 6.32 4.84
CA ARG A 145 -14.79 7.79 5.01
C ARG A 145 -13.51 8.49 4.56
N TYR A 146 -12.34 7.97 4.96
CA TYR A 146 -11.07 8.52 4.51
C TYR A 146 -10.99 8.64 2.98
N ALA A 147 -11.40 7.60 2.25
CA ALA A 147 -11.37 7.60 0.80
C ALA A 147 -12.34 8.67 0.21
N VAL A 148 -13.55 8.75 0.74
CA VAL A 148 -14.56 9.76 0.30
C VAL A 148 -14.12 11.18 0.64
N GLU A 149 -13.47 11.42 1.76
CA GLU A 149 -12.96 12.74 2.15
C GLU A 149 -11.84 13.20 1.22
N ARG A 150 -10.97 12.30 0.78
CA ARG A 150 -9.88 12.60 -0.16
C ARG A 150 -10.35 12.80 -1.58
N GLN A 151 -11.36 12.06 -2.01
CA GLN A 151 -11.94 12.15 -3.37
C GLN A 151 -13.48 12.14 -3.31
N PRO A 152 -14.09 13.26 -2.92
CA PRO A 152 -15.55 13.31 -2.65
C PRO A 152 -16.42 13.20 -3.91
N ARG A 153 -15.83 13.31 -5.10
CA ARG A 153 -16.52 13.15 -6.40
C ARG A 153 -16.36 11.75 -7.01
N GLU A 154 -15.53 10.88 -6.39
CA GLU A 154 -15.35 9.52 -6.86
C GLU A 154 -16.52 8.66 -6.41
N ALA A 155 -17.44 8.42 -7.35
CA ALA A 155 -18.68 7.71 -7.07
C ALA A 155 -18.45 6.29 -6.55
N ALA A 156 -17.42 5.60 -7.04
CA ALA A 156 -17.07 4.25 -6.60
C ALA A 156 -16.80 4.19 -5.08
N PHE A 157 -16.11 5.18 -4.53
CA PHE A 157 -15.81 5.23 -3.10
C PHE A 157 -17.06 5.49 -2.27
N ILE A 158 -17.96 6.34 -2.77
CA ILE A 158 -19.24 6.62 -2.10
C ILE A 158 -20.13 5.37 -2.11
N PHE A 159 -20.19 4.62 -3.22
CA PHE A 159 -20.93 3.38 -3.31
C PHE A 159 -20.36 2.28 -2.41
N ASN A 160 -19.03 2.14 -2.35
CA ASN A 160 -18.37 1.21 -1.44
C ASN A 160 -18.72 1.51 0.02
N LEU A 161 -18.69 2.79 0.42
CA LEU A 161 -19.08 3.21 1.78
C LEU A 161 -20.57 2.95 2.03
N ALA A 162 -21.45 3.16 1.04
CA ALA A 162 -22.87 2.84 1.18
C ALA A 162 -23.10 1.32 1.38
N GLU A 163 -22.29 0.48 0.73
CA GLU A 163 -22.35 -0.97 0.92
C GLU A 163 -21.85 -1.39 2.32
N VAL A 164 -20.81 -0.73 2.85
CA VAL A 164 -20.37 -0.92 4.24
C VAL A 164 -21.52 -0.68 5.22
N TYR A 165 -22.28 0.41 5.03
CA TYR A 165 -23.45 0.69 5.88
C TYR A 165 -24.59 -0.30 5.67
N ALA A 166 -24.81 -0.74 4.43
CA ALA A 166 -25.86 -1.72 4.12
C ALA A 166 -25.58 -3.08 4.77
N THR A 167 -24.34 -3.57 4.69
CA THR A 167 -23.93 -4.84 5.32
C THR A 167 -24.01 -4.79 6.85
N ALA A 168 -23.79 -3.59 7.43
CA ALA A 168 -23.95 -3.36 8.87
C ALA A 168 -25.41 -3.14 9.31
N GLY A 169 -26.41 -3.24 8.41
CA GLY A 169 -27.82 -3.01 8.71
C GLY A 169 -28.21 -1.53 8.87
N LEU A 170 -27.31 -0.59 8.64
CA LEU A 170 -27.52 0.85 8.76
C LEU A 170 -28.25 1.43 7.53
N ARG A 171 -29.49 0.96 7.27
CA ARG A 171 -30.25 1.22 6.04
C ARG A 171 -30.39 2.70 5.71
N ALA A 172 -30.71 3.54 6.68
CA ALA A 172 -30.84 4.99 6.47
C ALA A 172 -29.53 5.64 5.99
N ARG A 173 -28.41 5.30 6.64
CA ARG A 173 -27.09 5.78 6.22
C ARG A 173 -26.69 5.25 4.86
N ALA A 174 -26.94 3.98 4.58
CA ALA A 174 -26.68 3.37 3.29
C ALA A 174 -27.44 4.07 2.16
N CYS A 175 -28.74 4.35 2.36
CA CYS A 175 -29.58 5.05 1.41
C CYS A 175 -29.08 6.48 1.16
N ALA A 176 -28.86 7.27 2.21
CA ALA A 176 -28.36 8.64 2.09
C ALA A 176 -26.98 8.71 1.38
N THR A 177 -26.07 7.78 1.71
CA THR A 177 -24.76 7.71 1.06
C THR A 177 -24.89 7.32 -0.41
N ARG A 178 -25.76 6.37 -0.74
CA ARG A 178 -26.02 5.95 -2.13
C ARG A 178 -26.59 7.08 -2.98
N MET A 179 -27.49 7.89 -2.43
CA MET A 179 -28.02 9.09 -3.11
C MET A 179 -26.90 10.08 -3.43
N ARG A 180 -25.96 10.31 -2.52
CA ARG A 180 -24.76 11.14 -2.78
C ARG A 180 -23.93 10.59 -3.93
N GLY A 181 -23.77 9.27 -4.02
CA GLY A 181 -23.07 8.60 -5.12
C GLY A 181 -23.71 8.89 -6.47
N TRP A 182 -25.04 8.81 -6.57
CA TRP A 182 -25.77 9.13 -7.79
C TRP A 182 -25.63 10.61 -8.18
N HIS A 183 -25.62 11.54 -7.22
CA HIS A 183 -25.35 12.95 -7.51
C HIS A 183 -23.93 13.17 -8.06
N ALA A 184 -22.93 12.44 -7.53
CA ALA A 184 -21.55 12.51 -8.03
C ALA A 184 -21.45 12.01 -9.49
N VAL A 185 -22.15 10.91 -9.83
CA VAL A 185 -22.24 10.41 -11.22
C VAL A 185 -22.88 11.44 -12.14
N ALA A 186 -24.02 11.99 -11.73
CA ALA A 186 -24.74 13.00 -12.55
C ALA A 186 -23.86 14.25 -12.80
N ALA A 187 -23.17 14.74 -11.77
CA ALA A 187 -22.25 15.87 -11.90
C ALA A 187 -21.11 15.57 -12.88
N SER A 188 -20.49 14.38 -12.79
CA SER A 188 -19.44 13.97 -13.71
C SER A 188 -19.90 13.89 -15.17
N LEU A 189 -21.12 13.40 -15.42
CA LEU A 189 -21.68 13.34 -16.76
C LEU A 189 -21.97 14.73 -17.35
N LEU A 190 -22.45 15.67 -16.54
CA LEU A 190 -22.68 17.05 -16.95
C LEU A 190 -21.36 17.79 -17.28
N GLU A 191 -20.31 17.56 -16.49
CA GLU A 191 -18.97 18.13 -16.76
C GLU A 191 -18.37 17.59 -18.07
N ARG A 192 -18.54 16.30 -18.37
CA ARG A 192 -18.11 15.72 -19.66
C ARG A 192 -18.83 16.33 -20.84
N ARG A 193 -20.16 16.56 -20.75
CA ARG A 193 -20.96 17.20 -21.80
C ARG A 193 -20.54 18.65 -22.08
N ARG A 194 -20.03 19.37 -21.07
CA ARG A 194 -19.58 20.77 -21.23
C ARG A 194 -18.21 20.89 -21.90
N ARG A 195 -17.46 19.80 -22.00
CA ARG A 195 -16.13 19.79 -22.62
C ARG A 195 -16.12 19.31 -24.07
N LEU A 196 -17.25 18.81 -24.57
CA LEU A 196 -17.52 18.44 -25.97
C LEU A 196 -18.21 19.59 -26.70
#